data_a423d1f86c4dec7a9f1817a120255315
#
_entry.id   a423d1f86c4dec7a9f1817a120255315
#
_cell.length_a   1.000
_cell.length_b   1.000
_cell.length_c   1.000
_cell.angle_alpha   90.00
_cell.angle_beta   90.00
_cell.angle_gamma   90.00
#
_symmetry.space_group_name_H-M   'P 1'
#
loop_
_entity.id
_entity.type
_entity.pdbx_description
1 polymer ?
#
loop_
_entity_poly.entity_id
_entity_poly.type
_entity_poly.pdbx_seq_one_letter_code
_entity_poly.pdbx_strand_id
1 'polypeptide(L)'
;MIRWAQAQVQQPRWAIVPDWIGCGERTIERWYKFQHEVPFPKALAVQDGMSVHDARELAPDVICVGGTTEWKWATVEMWAKSFPRVHVLRVNSPQKLAYLDQLGVESCDGTGWNRGDRTQTRGLELWARTNPNPTQSMLSDFVCKQPNKQQLTFL
;
A
#
# COMPACT_ATOMS: atom_id res chain seq x y z
N MET A 1 -0.80 -10.39 -16.95
CA MET A 1 -0.41 -9.20 -16.15
C MET A 1 1.09 -9.18 -15.82
N ILE A 2 1.68 -10.22 -15.24
CA ILE A 2 3.13 -10.28 -14.88
C ILE A 2 4.03 -10.00 -16.08
N ARG A 3 3.83 -10.66 -17.23
CA ARG A 3 4.62 -10.44 -18.45
C ARG A 3 4.58 -8.98 -18.95
N TRP A 4 3.43 -8.33 -18.82
CA TRP A 4 3.31 -6.92 -19.17
C TRP A 4 4.15 -6.04 -18.24
N ALA A 5 4.09 -6.28 -16.93
CA ALA A 5 4.87 -5.53 -15.95
C ALA A 5 6.38 -5.71 -16.14
N GLN A 6 6.83 -6.92 -16.50
CA GLN A 6 8.24 -7.20 -16.80
C GLN A 6 8.75 -6.48 -18.06
N ALA A 7 7.85 -6.20 -19.01
CA ALA A 7 8.19 -5.51 -20.25
C ALA A 7 8.25 -3.98 -20.10
N GLN A 8 7.89 -3.41 -18.93
CA GLN A 8 7.95 -1.98 -18.71
C GLN A 8 9.39 -1.51 -18.47
N VAL A 9 9.72 -0.30 -18.93
CA VAL A 9 11.01 0.35 -18.68
C VAL A 9 11.24 0.56 -17.18
N GLN A 10 10.18 0.93 -16.45
CA GLN A 10 10.21 1.06 -15.01
C GLN A 10 9.55 -0.17 -14.37
N GLN A 11 10.33 -0.98 -13.69
CA GLN A 11 9.85 -2.18 -13.01
C GLN A 11 9.08 -1.82 -11.73
N PRO A 12 8.10 -2.64 -11.32
CA PRO A 12 7.45 -2.51 -10.02
C PRO A 12 8.48 -2.55 -8.89
N ARG A 13 8.34 -1.65 -7.91
CA ARG A 13 9.18 -1.65 -6.70
C ARG A 13 9.01 -2.92 -5.86
N TRP A 14 7.83 -3.49 -5.90
CA TRP A 14 7.42 -4.76 -5.29
C TRP A 14 6.04 -5.17 -5.86
N ALA A 15 5.65 -6.40 -5.62
CA ALA A 15 4.33 -6.91 -5.98
C ALA A 15 3.75 -7.77 -4.85
N ILE A 16 2.46 -7.60 -4.58
CA ILE A 16 1.77 -8.42 -3.58
C ILE A 16 1.62 -9.85 -4.12
N VAL A 17 2.09 -10.83 -3.36
CA VAL A 17 1.74 -12.24 -3.59
C VAL A 17 0.25 -12.40 -3.30
N PRO A 18 -0.53 -13.10 -4.14
CA PRO A 18 -1.97 -13.23 -3.95
C PRO A 18 -2.33 -13.69 -2.54
N ASP A 19 -3.18 -12.93 -1.87
CA ASP A 19 -3.62 -13.15 -0.50
C ASP A 19 -5.08 -13.63 -0.41
N TRP A 20 -5.53 -13.91 0.81
CA TRP A 20 -6.94 -14.16 1.12
C TRP A 20 -7.42 -13.13 2.14
N ILE A 21 -8.25 -12.19 1.68
CA ILE A 21 -8.71 -11.07 2.49
C ILE A 21 -9.40 -11.55 3.77
N GLY A 22 -8.96 -11.03 4.93
CA GLY A 22 -9.53 -11.32 6.24
C GLY A 22 -9.17 -12.69 6.83
N CYS A 23 -8.21 -13.42 6.22
CA CYS A 23 -7.81 -14.73 6.74
C CYS A 23 -6.30 -14.95 6.59
N GLY A 24 -5.59 -14.92 7.71
CA GLY A 24 -4.14 -15.10 7.75
C GLY A 24 -3.69 -16.48 7.30
N GLU A 25 -4.34 -17.54 7.80
CA GLU A 25 -4.01 -18.94 7.48
C GLU A 25 -4.05 -19.19 5.96
N ARG A 26 -5.15 -18.81 5.31
CA ARG A 26 -5.29 -18.95 3.85
C ARG A 26 -4.32 -18.07 3.08
N THR A 27 -3.91 -16.94 3.63
CA THR A 27 -2.90 -16.09 3.03
C THR A 27 -1.53 -16.75 3.08
N ILE A 28 -1.18 -17.42 4.18
CA ILE A 28 0.06 -18.20 4.30
C ILE A 28 0.08 -19.36 3.29
N GLU A 29 -1.01 -20.09 3.14
CA GLU A 29 -1.13 -21.14 2.11
C GLU A 29 -0.89 -20.59 0.70
N ARG A 30 -1.49 -19.43 0.40
CA ARG A 30 -1.31 -18.76 -0.89
C ARG A 30 0.10 -18.25 -1.11
N TRP A 31 0.75 -17.74 -0.06
CA TRP A 31 2.15 -17.35 -0.14
C TRP A 31 3.01 -18.51 -0.63
N TYR A 32 2.95 -19.66 0.01
CA TYR A 32 3.73 -20.83 -0.43
C TYR A 32 3.39 -21.26 -1.85
N LYS A 33 2.14 -21.14 -2.25
CA LYS A 33 1.70 -21.54 -3.59
C LYS A 33 2.18 -20.59 -4.69
N PHE A 34 2.14 -19.27 -4.47
CA PHE A 34 2.26 -18.28 -5.54
C PHE A 34 3.54 -17.43 -5.49
N GLN A 35 4.32 -17.44 -4.41
CA GLN A 35 5.51 -16.60 -4.29
C GLN A 35 6.53 -16.83 -5.42
N HIS A 36 6.58 -18.03 -5.98
CA HIS A 36 7.50 -18.40 -7.06
C HIS A 36 7.10 -17.77 -8.41
N GLU A 37 5.85 -17.40 -8.57
CA GLU A 37 5.32 -16.78 -9.78
C GLU A 37 5.56 -15.27 -9.83
N VAL A 38 5.95 -14.66 -8.71
CA VAL A 38 6.19 -13.21 -8.59
C VAL A 38 7.66 -12.91 -8.80
N PRO A 39 8.06 -12.34 -9.95
CA PRO A 39 9.46 -12.10 -10.31
C PRO A 39 10.01 -10.76 -9.77
N PHE A 40 9.28 -10.08 -8.92
CA PHE A 40 9.62 -8.80 -8.28
C PHE A 40 9.87 -9.00 -6.79
N PRO A 41 10.43 -8.00 -6.08
CA PRO A 41 10.41 -8.01 -4.62
C PRO A 41 8.99 -8.29 -4.12
N LYS A 42 8.86 -9.24 -3.18
CA LYS A 42 7.58 -9.82 -2.77
C LYS A 42 7.01 -9.12 -1.57
N ALA A 43 5.77 -8.67 -1.67
CA ALA A 43 5.04 -8.12 -0.56
C ALA A 43 4.03 -9.14 0.00
N LEU A 44 4.08 -9.35 1.30
CA LEU A 44 3.11 -10.16 2.03
C LEU A 44 1.98 -9.28 2.54
N ALA A 45 0.77 -9.52 2.07
CA ALA A 45 -0.42 -8.90 2.63
C ALA A 45 -0.79 -9.59 3.95
N VAL A 46 -0.42 -9.00 5.07
CA VAL A 46 -0.79 -9.55 6.39
C VAL A 46 -2.28 -9.34 6.65
N GLN A 47 -2.91 -10.40 7.17
CA GLN A 47 -4.36 -10.50 7.33
C GLN A 47 -4.71 -10.91 8.76
N ASP A 48 -5.99 -10.84 9.11
CA ASP A 48 -6.51 -11.18 10.44
C ASP A 48 -5.97 -12.54 10.91
N GLY A 49 -5.49 -12.55 12.15
CA GLY A 49 -4.93 -13.73 12.79
C GLY A 49 -3.44 -13.97 12.55
N MET A 50 -2.79 -13.24 11.63
CA MET A 50 -1.34 -13.37 11.43
C MET A 50 -0.55 -12.70 12.54
N SER A 51 0.56 -13.33 12.91
CA SER A 51 1.54 -12.81 13.85
C SER A 51 2.80 -12.29 13.14
N VAL A 52 3.58 -11.49 13.87
CA VAL A 52 4.91 -11.05 13.41
C VAL A 52 5.85 -12.25 13.18
N HIS A 53 5.67 -13.31 13.96
CA HIS A 53 6.46 -14.54 13.81
C HIS A 53 6.18 -15.20 12.46
N ASP A 54 4.90 -15.41 12.12
CA ASP A 54 4.50 -15.99 10.82
C ASP A 54 5.10 -15.19 9.65
N ALA A 55 4.99 -13.87 9.72
CA ALA A 55 5.50 -13.02 8.67
C ALA A 55 7.04 -13.06 8.54
N ARG A 56 7.76 -13.21 9.65
CA ARG A 56 9.23 -13.36 9.63
C ARG A 56 9.66 -14.68 9.00
N GLU A 57 8.94 -15.77 9.28
CA GLU A 57 9.23 -17.08 8.67
C GLU A 57 9.02 -17.08 7.14
N LEU A 58 8.05 -16.30 6.66
CA LEU A 58 7.77 -16.16 5.23
C LEU A 58 8.79 -15.27 4.51
N ALA A 59 9.58 -14.48 5.25
CA ALA A 59 10.67 -13.62 4.78
C ALA A 59 10.30 -12.73 3.56
N PRO A 60 9.22 -11.93 3.62
CA PRO A 60 8.87 -11.04 2.54
C PRO A 60 9.80 -9.83 2.46
N ASP A 61 9.90 -9.23 1.28
CA ASP A 61 10.64 -7.96 1.09
C ASP A 61 9.88 -6.74 1.64
N VAL A 62 8.54 -6.82 1.67
CA VAL A 62 7.65 -5.75 2.14
C VAL A 62 6.46 -6.37 2.87
N ILE A 63 6.04 -5.75 3.97
CA ILE A 63 4.77 -6.05 4.63
C ILE A 63 3.69 -5.10 4.12
N CYS A 64 2.58 -5.66 3.63
CA CYS A 64 1.37 -4.91 3.28
C CYS A 64 0.29 -5.15 4.33
N VAL A 65 0.00 -4.16 5.18
CA VAL A 65 -0.99 -4.33 6.25
C VAL A 65 -2.40 -4.25 5.67
N GLY A 66 -3.05 -5.40 5.55
CA GLY A 66 -4.40 -5.62 5.05
C GLY A 66 -5.40 -5.93 6.15
N GLY A 67 -6.18 -6.98 5.96
CA GLY A 67 -7.17 -7.48 6.92
C GLY A 67 -8.44 -6.64 7.03
N THR A 68 -9.25 -6.94 8.04
CA THR A 68 -10.42 -6.13 8.40
C THR A 68 -9.99 -4.74 8.88
N THR A 69 -10.88 -3.77 8.79
CA THR A 69 -10.56 -2.39 9.18
C THR A 69 -10.16 -2.31 10.66
N GLU A 70 -10.85 -3.02 11.52
CA GLU A 70 -10.58 -3.02 12.96
C GLU A 70 -9.22 -3.64 13.26
N TRP A 71 -8.97 -4.85 12.75
CA TRP A 71 -7.70 -5.56 12.96
C TRP A 71 -6.51 -4.76 12.42
N LYS A 72 -6.62 -4.21 11.22
CA LYS A 72 -5.59 -3.40 10.59
C LYS A 72 -5.16 -2.24 11.51
N TRP A 73 -6.12 -1.43 11.99
CA TRP A 73 -5.78 -0.27 12.82
C TRP A 73 -5.37 -0.64 14.24
N ALA A 74 -5.76 -1.79 14.74
CA ALA A 74 -5.28 -2.31 16.02
C ALA A 74 -3.83 -2.82 15.95
N THR A 75 -3.36 -3.25 14.78
CA THR A 75 -2.07 -3.95 14.63
C THR A 75 -1.02 -3.16 13.82
N VAL A 76 -1.40 -2.11 13.10
CA VAL A 76 -0.51 -1.38 12.17
C VAL A 76 0.78 -0.88 12.84
N GLU A 77 0.71 -0.39 14.06
CA GLU A 77 1.87 0.08 14.81
C GLU A 77 2.86 -1.07 15.10
N MET A 78 2.35 -2.23 15.48
CA MET A 78 3.16 -3.43 15.70
C MET A 78 3.91 -3.81 14.42
N TRP A 79 3.22 -3.81 13.26
CA TRP A 79 3.82 -4.11 11.98
C TRP A 79 4.89 -3.09 11.58
N ALA A 80 4.60 -1.80 11.74
CA ALA A 80 5.53 -0.72 11.45
C ALA A 80 6.81 -0.78 12.29
N LYS A 81 6.71 -1.18 13.56
CA LYS A 81 7.87 -1.36 14.46
C LYS A 81 8.65 -2.65 14.19
N SER A 82 8.03 -3.66 13.59
CA SER A 82 8.62 -5.00 13.43
C SER A 82 9.34 -5.22 12.10
N PHE A 83 9.06 -4.40 11.10
CA PHE A 83 9.60 -4.52 9.74
C PHE A 83 10.07 -3.19 9.19
N PRO A 84 11.18 -3.17 8.43
CA PRO A 84 11.75 -1.92 7.89
C PRO A 84 10.96 -1.36 6.70
N ARG A 85 10.17 -2.19 6.01
CA ARG A 85 9.39 -1.80 4.84
C ARG A 85 7.94 -2.20 5.03
N VAL A 86 7.08 -1.21 5.23
CA VAL A 86 5.66 -1.42 5.47
C VAL A 86 4.83 -0.55 4.55
N HIS A 87 3.86 -1.16 3.90
CA HIS A 87 2.80 -0.53 3.12
C HIS A 87 1.45 -0.77 3.81
N VAL A 88 0.56 0.22 3.84
CA VAL A 88 -0.76 0.06 4.44
C VAL A 88 -1.85 0.19 3.41
N LEU A 89 -2.65 -0.88 3.27
CA LEU A 89 -3.71 -0.98 2.27
C LEU A 89 -4.97 -0.20 2.68
N ARG A 90 -5.62 0.41 1.69
CA ARG A 90 -6.96 1.04 1.82
C ARG A 90 -7.01 2.14 2.88
N VAL A 91 -6.10 3.09 2.79
CA VAL A 91 -6.08 4.30 3.63
C VAL A 91 -6.88 5.40 2.93
N ASN A 92 -8.01 5.81 3.49
CA ASN A 92 -8.94 6.76 2.91
C ASN A 92 -9.24 7.95 3.83
N SER A 93 -8.34 8.28 4.77
CA SER A 93 -8.56 9.35 5.74
C SER A 93 -7.26 10.14 5.96
N PRO A 94 -7.30 11.49 5.90
CA PRO A 94 -6.13 12.33 6.17
C PRO A 94 -5.54 12.12 7.56
N GLN A 95 -6.39 11.88 8.57
CA GLN A 95 -5.93 11.60 9.94
C GLN A 95 -5.15 10.29 10.02
N LYS A 96 -5.61 9.27 9.31
CA LYS A 96 -4.90 7.99 9.22
C LYS A 96 -3.60 8.12 8.46
N LEU A 97 -3.56 8.94 7.40
CA LEU A 97 -2.34 9.24 6.67
C LEU A 97 -1.29 9.91 7.57
N ALA A 98 -1.69 10.94 8.34
CA ALA A 98 -0.80 11.61 9.29
C ALA A 98 -0.28 10.65 10.39
N TYR A 99 -1.13 9.74 10.86
CA TYR A 99 -0.72 8.71 11.83
C TYR A 99 0.31 7.74 11.24
N LEU A 100 0.14 7.29 10.00
CA LEU A 100 1.09 6.39 9.33
C LEU A 100 2.43 7.08 9.08
N ASP A 101 2.42 8.37 8.78
CA ASP A 101 3.64 9.16 8.62
C ASP A 101 4.44 9.22 9.92
N GLN A 102 3.77 9.43 11.07
CA GLN A 102 4.39 9.38 12.39
C GLN A 102 4.99 8.00 12.73
N LEU A 103 4.41 6.93 12.22
CA LEU A 103 4.92 5.57 12.40
C LEU A 103 6.09 5.22 11.45
N GLY A 104 6.44 6.10 10.50
CA GLY A 104 7.47 5.85 9.51
C GLY A 104 7.09 4.80 8.46
N VAL A 105 5.80 4.63 8.18
CA VAL A 105 5.32 3.71 7.15
C VAL A 105 5.78 4.17 5.77
N GLU A 106 6.39 3.25 4.98
CA GLU A 106 7.00 3.58 3.68
C GLU A 106 5.98 4.09 2.66
N SER A 107 4.77 3.53 2.64
CA SER A 107 3.75 3.91 1.67
C SER A 107 2.35 3.42 2.07
N CYS A 108 1.34 3.96 1.43
CA CYS A 108 -0.03 3.46 1.56
C CYS A 108 -0.81 3.66 0.26
N ASP A 109 -1.93 2.98 0.12
CA ASP A 109 -2.88 3.16 -0.95
C ASP A 109 -4.27 3.55 -0.44
N GLY A 110 -5.11 4.05 -1.33
CA GLY A 110 -6.50 4.33 -1.02
C GLY A 110 -7.31 4.65 -2.26
N THR A 111 -8.46 4.01 -2.42
CA THR A 111 -9.35 4.22 -3.56
C THR A 111 -10.19 5.50 -3.45
N GLY A 112 -10.37 6.04 -2.24
CA GLY A 112 -11.13 7.29 -2.01
C GLY A 112 -10.52 8.49 -2.70
N TRP A 113 -9.20 8.57 -2.77
CA TRP A 113 -8.46 9.61 -3.47
C TRP A 113 -8.77 9.67 -4.97
N ASN A 114 -8.96 8.49 -5.60
CA ASN A 114 -9.22 8.35 -7.04
C ASN A 114 -10.70 8.47 -7.43
N ARG A 115 -11.61 8.25 -6.49
CA ARG A 115 -13.06 8.29 -6.75
C ARG A 115 -13.65 9.70 -6.78
N GLY A 116 -12.82 10.72 -6.57
CA GLY A 116 -13.26 12.12 -6.60
C GLY A 116 -13.99 12.57 -5.34
N ASP A 117 -13.81 11.89 -4.22
CA ASP A 117 -14.25 12.39 -2.93
C ASP A 117 -13.49 13.68 -2.59
N ARG A 118 -14.17 14.81 -2.76
CA ARG A 118 -13.59 16.14 -2.60
C ARG A 118 -13.03 16.37 -1.18
N THR A 119 -13.65 15.79 -0.17
CA THR A 119 -13.21 15.93 1.23
C THR A 119 -11.90 15.21 1.45
N GLN A 120 -11.78 13.98 0.94
CA GLN A 120 -10.56 13.19 1.04
C GLN A 120 -9.43 13.81 0.22
N THR A 121 -9.70 14.19 -1.03
CA THR A 121 -8.71 14.82 -1.91
C THR A 121 -8.17 16.11 -1.30
N ARG A 122 -9.04 16.97 -0.78
CA ARG A 122 -8.64 18.21 -0.08
C ARG A 122 -7.81 17.93 1.17
N GLY A 123 -8.16 16.92 1.93
CA GLY A 123 -7.39 16.50 3.12
C GLY A 123 -6.00 16.00 2.75
N LEU A 124 -5.88 15.26 1.65
CA LEU A 124 -4.60 14.80 1.12
C LEU A 124 -3.73 15.96 0.63
N GLU A 125 -4.30 16.91 -0.12
CA GLU A 125 -3.61 18.11 -0.57
C GLU A 125 -3.09 18.95 0.59
N LEU A 126 -3.92 19.11 1.64
CA LEU A 126 -3.53 19.83 2.84
C LEU A 126 -2.37 19.12 3.55
N TRP A 127 -2.46 17.81 3.73
CA TRP A 127 -1.38 17.01 4.33
C TRP A 127 -0.09 17.14 3.53
N ALA A 128 -0.13 17.00 2.20
CA ALA A 128 1.04 17.14 1.34
C ALA A 128 1.70 18.52 1.41
N ARG A 129 0.93 19.58 1.60
CA ARG A 129 1.45 20.95 1.77
C ARG A 129 2.06 21.19 3.15
N THR A 130 1.55 20.55 4.19
CA THR A 130 2.04 20.70 5.57
C THR A 130 3.22 19.79 5.89
N ASN A 131 3.47 18.77 5.06
CA ASN A 131 4.56 17.82 5.21
C ASN A 131 5.47 17.88 3.95
N PRO A 132 6.36 18.87 3.83
CA PRO A 132 7.16 19.10 2.61
C PRO A 132 8.17 17.98 2.32
N ASN A 133 8.48 17.12 3.30
CA ASN A 133 9.32 15.92 3.17
C ASN A 133 8.57 14.68 3.67
N PRO A 134 7.46 14.28 3.02
CA PRO A 134 6.77 13.06 3.42
C PRO A 134 7.71 11.87 3.21
N THR A 135 7.85 11.02 4.22
CA THR A 135 8.53 9.72 4.13
C THR A 135 7.90 8.82 3.07
N GLN A 136 6.66 9.11 2.70
CA GLN A 136 5.90 8.44 1.65
C GLN A 136 6.14 9.08 0.29
N SER A 137 7.13 8.60 -0.43
CA SER A 137 7.54 9.11 -1.75
C SER A 137 6.49 8.95 -2.87
N MET A 138 5.38 8.23 -2.63
CA MET A 138 4.37 7.93 -3.66
C MET A 138 3.38 9.06 -3.94
N LEU A 139 3.22 10.03 -3.06
CA LEU A 139 2.20 11.08 -3.24
C LEU A 139 2.59 12.16 -4.24
N SER A 140 3.88 12.49 -4.33
CA SER A 140 4.39 13.46 -5.31
C SER A 140 4.19 12.98 -6.76
N ASP A 141 4.36 11.68 -7.02
CA ASP A 141 4.22 11.09 -8.35
C ASP A 141 2.77 11.00 -8.82
N PHE A 142 1.82 10.90 -7.88
CA PHE A 142 0.39 10.83 -8.21
C PHE A 142 -0.24 12.21 -8.46
N VAL A 143 0.19 13.24 -7.73
CA VAL A 143 -0.32 14.61 -7.89
C VAL A 143 0.19 15.25 -9.17
N CYS A 144 1.40 14.92 -9.63
CA CYS A 144 2.00 15.49 -10.84
C CYS A 144 1.51 14.87 -12.16
N LYS A 145 0.76 13.77 -12.17
CA LYS A 145 0.33 13.06 -13.39
C LYS A 145 -1.16 13.12 -13.71
N GLN A 146 -1.92 14.06 -13.17
CA GLN A 146 -3.26 14.32 -13.69
C GLN A 146 -3.10 15.01 -15.04
N PRO A 147 -3.49 14.40 -16.16
CA PRO A 147 -3.53 15.10 -17.45
C PRO A 147 -4.50 16.26 -17.32
N ASN A 148 -4.05 17.43 -17.70
CA ASN A 148 -4.81 18.66 -17.73
C ASN A 148 -6.13 18.43 -18.50
N LYS A 149 -7.27 18.46 -17.83
CA LYS A 149 -8.61 18.28 -18.42
C LYS A 149 -9.03 19.42 -19.36
N GLN A 150 -8.10 20.14 -19.97
CA GLN A 150 -8.38 21.28 -20.83
C GLN A 150 -8.07 21.04 -22.32
N GLN A 151 -8.05 19.79 -22.79
CA GLN A 151 -8.00 19.54 -24.24
C GLN A 151 -8.91 18.40 -24.66
N LEU A 152 -10.21 18.59 -24.46
CA LEU A 152 -11.25 17.94 -25.22
C LEU A 152 -12.24 19.04 -25.62
N THR A 153 -11.80 19.92 -26.51
CA THR A 153 -12.69 20.71 -27.32
C THR A 153 -12.85 19.97 -28.64
N PHE A 154 -14.08 19.64 -28.91
CA PHE A 154 -14.61 18.93 -30.07
C PHE A 154 -14.12 19.50 -31.41
N LEU A 155 -13.78 18.61 -32.32
CA LEU A 155 -14.07 18.68 -33.75
C LEU A 155 -14.88 17.46 -34.14
#